data_31484b8214fd9d52501947df95688594
#
_entry.id   31484b8214fd9d52501947df95688594
#
_cell.length_a   1.000
_cell.length_b   1.000
_cell.length_c   1.000
_cell.angle_alpha   90.00
_cell.angle_beta   90.00
_cell.angle_gamma   90.00
#
_symmetry.space_group_name_H-M   'P 1'
#
loop_
_entity.id
_entity.type
_entity.pdbx_description
1 polymer ?
#
loop_
_entity_poly.entity_id
_entity_poly.type
_entity_poly.pdbx_seq_one_letter_code
_entity_poly.pdbx_strand_id
1 'polypeptide(L)'
;MTTPDRPPLGDIRRRYQVADDATIDYRPRLAGAVDIPFTTPRRITQTEGRMLDHLTFNHGLAGLAGFAGLAERAGNEAITRYPDSPSPSSVPAHKVEAWQGNDGHRDAFRHAYWNALMTQQHGRGWTSVFATAHEALPGNPANREAMDLYNNAVGRSIAAAHPNATQDQLADLISGAVRDGTLIVMDRSGQLAWSDHVALGMHGISPTATIEPHLPVPQRNTTSGALHGDDAPDTALAAMAGHPLYLQAAAALDERGMNPLDAHVVYRGAALAGLANVQRIAPGQPVTDADGNPTRHLFAFGDRQPGVAGRDYALITQADLVAITPRVAAETPVISPQHDMRTAALMPEQSAPRPLSMGA
;
A
#
# COMPACT_ATOMS: atom_id res chain seq x y z
N MET A 1 29.12 -10.48 -17.61
CA MET A 1 27.89 -9.84 -17.12
C MET A 1 28.14 -9.56 -15.66
N THR A 2 28.18 -8.29 -15.23
CA THR A 2 28.28 -7.92 -13.82
C THR A 2 26.94 -8.28 -13.16
N THR A 3 27.00 -9.10 -12.11
CA THR A 3 25.84 -9.40 -11.26
C THR A 3 25.25 -8.05 -10.80
N PRO A 4 23.94 -7.80 -10.94
CA PRO A 4 23.35 -6.59 -10.43
C PRO A 4 23.65 -6.46 -8.93
N ASP A 5 23.92 -5.26 -8.48
CA ASP A 5 24.21 -4.96 -7.07
C ASP A 5 22.94 -5.22 -6.25
N ARG A 6 22.82 -6.44 -5.73
CA ARG A 6 21.67 -6.90 -4.96
C ARG A 6 21.86 -6.55 -3.50
N PRO A 7 20.84 -6.00 -2.82
CA PRO A 7 20.93 -5.73 -1.39
C PRO A 7 21.12 -7.03 -0.60
N PRO A 8 21.84 -7.03 0.52
CA PRO A 8 21.97 -8.21 1.37
C PRO A 8 20.60 -8.72 1.82
N LEU A 9 20.37 -10.04 1.73
CA LEU A 9 19.08 -10.65 2.12
C LEU A 9 18.71 -10.37 3.59
N GLY A 10 19.70 -10.24 4.48
CA GLY A 10 19.46 -9.81 5.85
C GLY A 10 18.92 -8.39 5.98
N ASP A 11 19.29 -7.50 5.05
CA ASP A 11 18.74 -6.15 5.01
C ASP A 11 17.31 -6.15 4.50
N ILE A 12 17.03 -6.99 3.50
CA ILE A 12 15.67 -7.20 3.02
C ILE A 12 14.79 -7.74 4.15
N ARG A 13 15.22 -8.78 4.84
CA ARG A 13 14.48 -9.34 5.98
C ARG A 13 14.14 -8.27 7.04
N ARG A 14 15.10 -7.36 7.32
CA ARG A 14 14.86 -6.30 8.32
C ARG A 14 13.98 -5.16 7.81
N ARG A 15 14.05 -4.86 6.52
CA ARG A 15 13.33 -3.72 5.93
C ARG A 15 11.89 -4.03 5.56
N TYR A 16 11.64 -5.28 5.14
CA TYR A 16 10.37 -5.75 4.62
C TYR A 16 9.61 -6.47 5.72
N GLN A 17 9.19 -5.72 6.72
CA GLN A 17 8.33 -6.14 7.82
C GLN A 17 7.22 -5.12 8.01
N VAL A 18 6.05 -5.57 8.40
CA VAL A 18 4.89 -4.73 8.70
C VAL A 18 4.32 -5.11 10.08
N ALA A 19 3.75 -4.15 10.78
CA ALA A 19 3.04 -4.45 12.02
C ALA A 19 1.73 -5.18 11.71
N ASP A 20 1.36 -6.15 12.56
CA ASP A 20 0.08 -6.86 12.46
C ASP A 20 -1.09 -5.86 12.42
N ASP A 21 -2.01 -6.05 11.47
CA ASP A 21 -3.27 -5.34 11.42
C ASP A 21 -4.40 -6.19 12.05
N ALA A 22 -5.42 -5.54 12.55
CA ALA A 22 -6.60 -6.21 13.05
C ALA A 22 -7.28 -7.02 11.93
N THR A 23 -7.78 -8.20 12.25
CA THR A 23 -8.47 -9.06 11.27
C THR A 23 -9.98 -8.99 11.41
N ILE A 24 -10.67 -9.11 10.28
CA ILE A 24 -12.12 -9.16 10.20
C ILE A 24 -12.56 -10.34 9.31
N ASP A 25 -13.76 -10.83 9.56
CA ASP A 25 -14.45 -11.75 8.64
C ASP A 25 -15.23 -10.92 7.63
N TYR A 26 -14.54 -10.53 6.57
CA TYR A 26 -15.06 -9.64 5.54
C TYR A 26 -16.06 -10.35 4.62
N ARG A 27 -17.19 -9.70 4.38
CA ARG A 27 -18.12 -10.02 3.30
C ARG A 27 -18.11 -8.86 2.30
N PRO A 28 -18.22 -9.14 0.99
CA PRO A 28 -18.42 -8.09 0.00
C PRO A 28 -19.65 -7.24 0.35
N ARG A 29 -19.52 -5.92 0.21
CA ARG A 29 -20.59 -4.98 0.53
C ARG A 29 -21.06 -4.22 -0.69
N LEU A 30 -22.38 -4.07 -0.83
CA LEU A 30 -22.97 -3.20 -1.82
C LEU A 30 -22.72 -1.74 -1.40
N ALA A 31 -22.15 -0.95 -2.29
CA ALA A 31 -21.75 0.43 -2.02
C ALA A 31 -20.93 0.62 -0.71
N GLY A 32 -20.12 -0.38 -0.36
CA GLY A 32 -19.28 -0.35 0.84
C GLY A 32 -20.03 -0.43 2.19
N ALA A 33 -21.35 -0.52 2.18
CA ALA A 33 -22.17 -0.36 3.39
C ALA A 33 -23.05 -1.58 3.74
N VAL A 34 -23.58 -2.28 2.74
CA VAL A 34 -24.56 -3.36 2.96
C VAL A 34 -23.96 -4.70 2.54
N ASP A 35 -23.82 -5.63 3.46
CA ASP A 35 -23.31 -6.98 3.19
C ASP A 35 -24.15 -7.66 2.10
N ILE A 36 -23.46 -8.25 1.10
CA ILE A 36 -24.13 -9.04 0.07
C ILE A 36 -24.52 -10.38 0.69
N PRO A 37 -25.82 -10.72 0.73
CA PRO A 37 -26.27 -11.96 1.33
C PRO A 37 -25.70 -13.17 0.58
N PHE A 38 -25.58 -14.30 1.28
CA PHE A 38 -25.10 -15.59 0.75
C PHE A 38 -23.65 -15.62 0.26
N THR A 39 -22.86 -14.59 0.53
CA THR A 39 -21.40 -14.63 0.31
C THR A 39 -20.69 -15.29 1.48
N THR A 40 -19.66 -16.08 1.18
CA THR A 40 -18.81 -16.67 2.23
C THR A 40 -17.85 -15.60 2.77
N PRO A 41 -17.81 -15.38 4.10
CA PRO A 41 -16.85 -14.45 4.68
C PRO A 41 -15.41 -14.94 4.46
N ARG A 42 -14.50 -14.00 4.27
CA ARG A 42 -13.07 -14.25 4.20
C ARG A 42 -12.37 -13.49 5.33
N ARG A 43 -11.46 -14.17 6.03
CA ARG A 43 -10.62 -13.53 7.02
C ARG A 43 -9.55 -12.72 6.29
N ILE A 44 -9.59 -11.41 6.48
CA ILE A 44 -8.66 -10.45 5.90
C ILE A 44 -8.31 -9.40 6.96
N THR A 45 -7.34 -8.53 6.67
CA THR A 45 -7.05 -7.40 7.53
C THR A 45 -8.16 -6.34 7.48
N GLN A 46 -8.26 -5.55 8.53
CA GLN A 46 -9.22 -4.46 8.58
C GLN A 46 -8.96 -3.41 7.48
N THR A 47 -7.69 -3.15 7.18
CA THR A 47 -7.29 -2.23 6.11
C THR A 47 -7.69 -2.75 4.73
N GLU A 48 -7.47 -4.05 4.44
CA GLU A 48 -7.97 -4.65 3.19
C GLU A 48 -9.49 -4.49 3.06
N GLY A 49 -10.23 -4.82 4.14
CA GLY A 49 -11.69 -4.70 4.14
C GLY A 49 -12.17 -3.29 3.79
N ARG A 50 -11.57 -2.27 4.40
CA ARG A 50 -11.89 -0.86 4.10
C ARG A 50 -11.57 -0.50 2.65
N MET A 51 -10.42 -0.96 2.14
CA MET A 51 -10.05 -0.68 0.75
C MET A 51 -10.99 -1.36 -0.26
N LEU A 52 -11.47 -2.57 0.04
CA LEU A 52 -12.47 -3.26 -0.78
C LEU A 52 -13.84 -2.58 -0.69
N ASP A 53 -14.24 -2.09 0.49
CA ASP A 53 -15.46 -1.30 0.66
C ASP A 53 -15.40 -0.01 -0.17
N HIS A 54 -14.27 0.71 -0.15
CA HIS A 54 -14.07 1.88 -1.00
C HIS A 54 -14.10 1.54 -2.50
N LEU A 55 -13.53 0.39 -2.87
CA LEU A 55 -13.58 -0.06 -4.26
C LEU A 55 -15.02 -0.34 -4.72
N THR A 56 -15.83 -1.01 -3.89
CA THR A 56 -17.23 -1.25 -4.20
C THR A 56 -18.08 0.01 -4.17
N PHE A 57 -17.77 0.95 -3.29
CA PHE A 57 -18.44 2.25 -3.26
C PHE A 57 -18.23 3.03 -4.56
N ASN A 58 -16.96 3.15 -5.01
CA ASN A 58 -16.61 3.98 -6.17
C ASN A 58 -16.89 3.32 -7.52
N HIS A 59 -16.75 2.00 -7.60
CA HIS A 59 -16.82 1.24 -8.87
C HIS A 59 -17.89 0.15 -8.86
N GLY A 60 -18.71 0.10 -7.81
CA GLY A 60 -19.74 -0.91 -7.64
C GLY A 60 -19.18 -2.33 -7.58
N LEU A 61 -20.07 -3.32 -7.75
CA LEU A 61 -19.66 -4.73 -7.78
C LEU A 61 -18.76 -5.06 -8.96
N ALA A 62 -18.83 -4.30 -10.06
CA ALA A 62 -17.92 -4.48 -11.20
C ALA A 62 -16.46 -4.17 -10.82
N GLY A 63 -16.21 -3.15 -9.98
CA GLY A 63 -14.88 -2.86 -9.46
C GLY A 63 -14.33 -4.00 -8.61
N LEU A 64 -15.14 -4.55 -7.71
CA LEU A 64 -14.74 -5.70 -6.90
C LEU A 64 -14.52 -6.96 -7.75
N ALA A 65 -15.38 -7.23 -8.72
CA ALA A 65 -15.23 -8.35 -9.65
C ALA A 65 -13.95 -8.20 -10.49
N GLY A 66 -13.64 -6.98 -10.98
CA GLY A 66 -12.41 -6.67 -11.68
C GLY A 66 -11.18 -6.94 -10.82
N PHE A 67 -11.19 -6.46 -9.56
CA PHE A 67 -10.12 -6.73 -8.60
C PHE A 67 -9.93 -8.23 -8.33
N ALA A 68 -11.02 -8.97 -8.10
CA ALA A 68 -10.96 -10.42 -7.92
C ALA A 68 -10.41 -11.13 -9.16
N GLY A 69 -10.77 -10.67 -10.35
CA GLY A 69 -10.25 -11.17 -11.62
C GLY A 69 -8.72 -10.97 -11.78
N LEU A 70 -8.14 -9.91 -11.22
CA LEU A 70 -6.68 -9.73 -11.21
C LEU A 70 -5.99 -10.79 -10.34
N ALA A 71 -6.55 -11.09 -9.18
CA ALA A 71 -6.02 -12.13 -8.28
C ALA A 71 -6.12 -13.52 -8.91
N GLU A 72 -7.27 -13.84 -9.51
CA GLU A 72 -7.48 -15.10 -10.23
C GLU A 72 -6.52 -15.24 -11.41
N ARG A 73 -6.36 -14.18 -12.22
CA ARG A 73 -5.40 -14.18 -13.32
C ARG A 73 -3.97 -14.41 -12.84
N ALA A 74 -3.56 -13.74 -11.78
CA ALA A 74 -2.22 -13.91 -11.23
C ALA A 74 -1.98 -15.34 -10.74
N GLY A 75 -2.97 -15.94 -10.08
CA GLY A 75 -2.91 -17.33 -9.64
C GLY A 75 -2.81 -18.32 -10.82
N ASN A 76 -3.67 -18.17 -11.82
CA ASN A 76 -3.71 -19.05 -13.00
C ASN A 76 -2.41 -18.96 -13.82
N GLU A 77 -1.90 -17.74 -14.03
CA GLU A 77 -0.64 -17.52 -14.75
C GLU A 77 0.54 -18.09 -13.98
N ALA A 78 0.55 -17.98 -12.65
CA ALA A 78 1.57 -18.57 -11.79
C ALA A 78 1.60 -20.10 -11.91
N ILE A 79 0.44 -20.76 -11.91
CA ILE A 79 0.33 -22.21 -12.10
C ILE A 79 0.79 -22.61 -13.50
N THR A 80 0.44 -21.86 -14.53
CA THR A 80 0.82 -22.13 -15.91
C THR A 80 2.34 -22.06 -16.10
N ARG A 81 3.00 -21.02 -15.56
CA ARG A 81 4.43 -20.81 -15.72
C ARG A 81 5.30 -21.65 -14.78
N TYR A 82 4.76 -21.95 -13.61
CA TYR A 82 5.44 -22.73 -12.55
C TYR A 82 4.52 -23.87 -12.10
N PRO A 83 4.36 -24.92 -12.94
CA PRO A 83 3.49 -26.06 -12.62
C PRO A 83 4.00 -26.84 -11.41
N ASP A 84 3.19 -27.75 -10.92
CA ASP A 84 3.52 -28.57 -9.77
C ASP A 84 4.82 -29.36 -10.01
N SER A 85 5.67 -29.37 -9.00
CA SER A 85 6.91 -30.10 -8.99
C SER A 85 6.82 -31.33 -8.05
N PRO A 86 7.57 -32.40 -8.29
CA PRO A 86 7.67 -33.48 -7.32
C PRO A 86 8.15 -32.95 -5.97
N SER A 87 7.36 -33.18 -4.91
CA SER A 87 7.72 -32.73 -3.57
C SER A 87 8.92 -33.49 -3.02
N PRO A 88 9.92 -32.81 -2.42
CA PRO A 88 10.99 -33.46 -1.71
C PRO A 88 10.47 -34.35 -0.57
N SER A 89 11.15 -35.44 -0.28
CA SER A 89 10.79 -36.37 0.83
C SER A 89 10.82 -35.70 2.21
N SER A 90 11.47 -34.54 2.32
CA SER A 90 11.48 -33.71 3.54
C SER A 90 10.17 -32.93 3.76
N VAL A 91 9.30 -32.82 2.75
CA VAL A 91 8.02 -32.16 2.85
C VAL A 91 6.95 -33.17 3.27
N PRO A 92 6.33 -33.03 4.46
CA PRO A 92 5.26 -33.94 4.90
C PRO A 92 4.08 -33.91 3.92
N ALA A 93 3.44 -35.06 3.70
CA ALA A 93 2.35 -35.21 2.72
C ALA A 93 1.21 -34.18 2.91
N HIS A 94 0.83 -33.87 4.15
CA HIS A 94 -0.21 -32.88 4.48
C HIS A 94 0.21 -31.43 4.22
N LYS A 95 1.48 -31.15 3.92
CA LYS A 95 2.02 -29.83 3.59
C LYS A 95 2.35 -29.65 2.11
N VAL A 96 2.20 -30.69 1.29
CA VAL A 96 2.59 -30.66 -0.13
C VAL A 96 1.83 -29.56 -0.89
N GLU A 97 0.53 -29.44 -0.69
CA GLU A 97 -0.29 -28.41 -1.33
C GLU A 97 0.19 -26.99 -0.95
N ALA A 98 0.41 -26.74 0.35
CA ALA A 98 0.93 -25.47 0.82
C ALA A 98 2.34 -25.19 0.29
N TRP A 99 3.20 -26.22 0.20
CA TRP A 99 4.52 -26.11 -0.36
C TRP A 99 4.49 -25.80 -1.86
N GLN A 100 3.59 -26.41 -2.63
CA GLN A 100 3.42 -26.08 -4.06
C GLN A 100 3.04 -24.62 -4.30
N GLY A 101 2.21 -24.05 -3.43
CA GLY A 101 1.63 -22.72 -3.60
C GLY A 101 2.40 -21.58 -2.97
N ASN A 102 3.35 -21.87 -2.04
CA ASN A 102 4.00 -20.85 -1.23
C ASN A 102 5.52 -21.00 -1.20
N ASP A 103 6.20 -19.91 -0.86
CA ASP A 103 7.64 -19.85 -0.56
C ASP A 103 8.58 -20.09 -1.75
N GLY A 104 8.05 -20.51 -2.92
CA GLY A 104 8.84 -20.84 -4.11
C GLY A 104 8.65 -19.84 -5.27
N HIS A 105 9.16 -20.23 -6.44
CA HIS A 105 9.10 -19.40 -7.65
C HIS A 105 7.67 -19.08 -8.10
N ARG A 106 6.73 -20.01 -7.94
CA ARG A 106 5.30 -19.81 -8.21
C ARG A 106 4.75 -18.67 -7.37
N ASP A 107 5.07 -18.69 -6.09
CA ASP A 107 4.63 -17.71 -5.12
C ASP A 107 5.25 -16.33 -5.40
N ALA A 108 6.56 -16.27 -5.57
CA ALA A 108 7.29 -15.07 -5.94
C ALA A 108 6.71 -14.42 -7.21
N PHE A 109 6.47 -15.24 -8.25
CA PHE A 109 5.82 -14.75 -9.47
C PHE A 109 4.41 -14.24 -9.20
N ARG A 110 3.58 -14.98 -8.46
CA ARG A 110 2.19 -14.63 -8.16
C ARG A 110 2.10 -13.29 -7.46
N HIS A 111 2.91 -13.07 -6.42
CA HIS A 111 2.93 -11.81 -5.68
C HIS A 111 3.38 -10.63 -6.54
N ALA A 112 4.48 -10.77 -7.28
CA ALA A 112 4.97 -9.72 -8.15
C ALA A 112 3.98 -9.41 -9.29
N TYR A 113 3.42 -10.43 -9.93
CA TYR A 113 2.51 -10.24 -11.06
C TYR A 113 1.17 -9.66 -10.62
N TRP A 114 0.58 -10.11 -9.50
CA TRP A 114 -0.63 -9.53 -8.96
C TRP A 114 -0.44 -8.04 -8.63
N ASN A 115 0.68 -7.70 -7.99
CA ASN A 115 1.03 -6.30 -7.72
C ASN A 115 1.24 -5.48 -8.99
N ALA A 116 1.83 -6.05 -10.04
CA ALA A 116 1.96 -5.39 -11.32
C ALA A 116 0.59 -5.09 -11.97
N LEU A 117 -0.32 -6.06 -11.99
CA LEU A 117 -1.68 -5.91 -12.50
C LEU A 117 -2.48 -4.87 -11.72
N MET A 118 -2.45 -4.92 -10.39
CA MET A 118 -3.10 -3.92 -9.52
C MET A 118 -2.52 -2.53 -9.76
N THR A 119 -1.21 -2.41 -9.95
CA THR A 119 -0.56 -1.12 -10.21
C THR A 119 -1.03 -0.48 -11.51
N GLN A 120 -1.21 -1.27 -12.56
CA GLN A 120 -1.77 -0.76 -13.82
C GLN A 120 -3.23 -0.30 -13.67
N GLN A 121 -4.02 -1.03 -12.88
CA GLN A 121 -5.45 -0.75 -12.77
C GLN A 121 -5.78 0.32 -11.73
N HIS A 122 -5.10 0.32 -10.58
CA HIS A 122 -5.43 1.16 -9.43
C HIS A 122 -4.35 2.17 -9.06
N GLY A 123 -3.21 2.13 -9.74
CA GLY A 123 -2.05 2.95 -9.43
C GLY A 123 -1.16 2.38 -8.32
N ARG A 124 0.11 2.82 -8.32
CA ARG A 124 1.15 2.30 -7.42
C ARG A 124 0.82 2.50 -5.93
N GLY A 125 0.29 3.69 -5.59
CA GLY A 125 -0.03 4.05 -4.20
C GLY A 125 -1.10 3.14 -3.61
N TRP A 126 -2.23 2.99 -4.29
CA TRP A 126 -3.31 2.11 -3.86
C TRP A 126 -2.82 0.67 -3.69
N THR A 127 -2.10 0.17 -4.70
CA THR A 127 -1.54 -1.20 -4.69
C THR A 127 -0.58 -1.41 -3.53
N SER A 128 0.28 -0.44 -3.23
CA SER A 128 1.22 -0.54 -2.10
C SER A 128 0.50 -0.71 -0.78
N VAL A 129 -0.53 0.10 -0.53
CA VAL A 129 -1.32 0.04 0.71
C VAL A 129 -2.03 -1.30 0.82
N PHE A 130 -2.73 -1.73 -0.24
CA PHE A 130 -3.47 -2.99 -0.24
C PHE A 130 -2.53 -4.19 -0.03
N ALA A 131 -1.45 -4.27 -0.81
CA ALA A 131 -0.51 -5.38 -0.72
C ALA A 131 0.23 -5.43 0.63
N THR A 132 0.56 -4.28 1.23
CA THR A 132 1.15 -4.24 2.57
C THR A 132 0.14 -4.70 3.63
N ALA A 133 -1.12 -4.26 3.53
CA ALA A 133 -2.17 -4.72 4.44
C ALA A 133 -2.43 -6.23 4.32
N HIS A 134 -2.30 -6.79 3.12
CA HIS A 134 -2.43 -8.24 2.88
C HIS A 134 -1.38 -9.04 3.66
N GLU A 135 -0.15 -8.56 3.71
CA GLU A 135 0.94 -9.22 4.45
C GLU A 135 0.88 -8.96 5.96
N ALA A 136 0.11 -7.99 6.41
CA ALA A 136 -0.07 -7.64 7.83
C ALA A 136 -0.99 -8.59 8.62
N LEU A 137 -1.26 -9.78 8.07
CA LEU A 137 -2.03 -10.81 8.78
C LEU A 137 -1.24 -11.35 9.98
N PRO A 138 -1.83 -11.36 11.20
CA PRO A 138 -1.15 -11.83 12.40
C PRO A 138 -0.61 -13.26 12.26
N GLY A 139 0.65 -13.43 12.66
CA GLY A 139 1.32 -14.73 12.64
C GLY A 139 1.97 -15.09 11.31
N ASN A 140 2.09 -14.16 10.35
CA ASN A 140 2.88 -14.36 9.15
C ASN A 140 4.36 -14.50 9.53
N PRO A 141 5.09 -15.57 9.10
CA PRO A 141 6.51 -15.74 9.44
C PRO A 141 7.36 -14.62 8.84
N ALA A 142 8.27 -14.03 9.61
CA ALA A 142 9.07 -12.87 9.19
C ALA A 142 9.86 -13.05 7.89
N ASN A 143 10.30 -14.28 7.55
CA ASN A 143 10.95 -14.54 6.26
C ASN A 143 9.95 -14.52 5.12
N ARG A 144 8.74 -15.09 5.30
CA ARG A 144 7.67 -15.08 4.28
C ARG A 144 7.19 -13.67 4.05
N GLU A 145 6.90 -12.94 5.11
CA GLU A 145 6.50 -11.54 5.03
C GLU A 145 7.52 -10.69 4.26
N ALA A 146 8.82 -10.86 4.57
CA ALA A 146 9.88 -10.16 3.86
C ALA A 146 9.95 -10.55 2.38
N MET A 147 9.78 -11.83 2.06
CA MET A 147 9.75 -12.35 0.69
C MET A 147 8.59 -11.72 -0.09
N ASP A 148 7.39 -11.78 0.46
CA ASP A 148 6.16 -11.35 -0.21
C ASP A 148 6.15 -9.84 -0.40
N LEU A 149 6.48 -9.06 0.63
CA LEU A 149 6.58 -7.60 0.55
C LEU A 149 7.63 -7.13 -0.46
N TYR A 150 8.80 -7.80 -0.50
CA TYR A 150 9.85 -7.48 -1.47
C TYR A 150 9.38 -7.78 -2.90
N ASN A 151 8.83 -8.97 -3.14
CA ASN A 151 8.34 -9.38 -4.45
C ASN A 151 7.18 -8.48 -4.92
N ASN A 152 6.29 -8.09 -4.00
CA ASN A 152 5.24 -7.11 -4.23
C ASN A 152 5.82 -5.77 -4.72
N ALA A 153 6.90 -5.27 -4.08
CA ALA A 153 7.55 -4.02 -4.47
C ALA A 153 8.19 -4.10 -5.86
N VAL A 154 8.86 -5.22 -6.17
CA VAL A 154 9.43 -5.45 -7.51
C VAL A 154 8.34 -5.45 -8.57
N GLY A 155 7.21 -6.13 -8.34
CA GLY A 155 6.07 -6.14 -9.26
C GLY A 155 5.54 -4.73 -9.55
N ARG A 156 5.35 -3.93 -8.50
CA ARG A 156 4.93 -2.51 -8.65
C ARG A 156 5.93 -1.69 -9.45
N SER A 157 7.22 -1.91 -9.26
CA SER A 157 8.27 -1.19 -9.96
C SER A 157 8.32 -1.56 -11.44
N ILE A 158 8.19 -2.85 -11.78
CA ILE A 158 8.12 -3.31 -13.17
C ILE A 158 6.91 -2.68 -13.88
N ALA A 159 5.73 -2.70 -13.27
CA ALA A 159 4.55 -2.08 -13.87
C ALA A 159 4.71 -0.56 -14.06
N ALA A 160 5.31 0.13 -13.09
CA ALA A 160 5.56 1.57 -13.20
C ALA A 160 6.57 1.91 -14.30
N ALA A 161 7.57 1.06 -14.53
CA ALA A 161 8.53 1.21 -15.63
C ALA A 161 7.92 0.87 -17.01
N HIS A 162 6.83 0.10 -17.04
CA HIS A 162 6.17 -0.37 -18.27
C HIS A 162 4.66 -0.07 -18.27
N PRO A 163 4.24 1.21 -18.19
CA PRO A 163 2.84 1.58 -18.00
C PRO A 163 1.90 1.14 -19.13
N ASN A 164 2.44 0.93 -20.32
CA ASN A 164 1.69 0.51 -21.51
C ASN A 164 1.84 -0.98 -21.84
N ALA A 165 2.51 -1.77 -20.99
CA ALA A 165 2.66 -3.20 -21.23
C ALA A 165 1.30 -3.89 -21.13
N THR A 166 1.05 -4.87 -22.00
CA THR A 166 -0.10 -5.76 -21.84
C THR A 166 0.10 -6.65 -20.61
N GLN A 167 -0.99 -7.27 -20.15
CA GLN A 167 -0.89 -8.20 -19.03
C GLN A 167 0.08 -9.36 -19.31
N ASP A 168 0.09 -9.89 -20.54
CA ASP A 168 1.02 -10.95 -20.95
C ASP A 168 2.46 -10.45 -20.99
N GLN A 169 2.71 -9.23 -21.47
CA GLN A 169 4.04 -8.62 -21.40
C GLN A 169 4.52 -8.40 -19.97
N LEU A 170 3.63 -8.00 -19.05
CA LEU A 170 3.97 -7.93 -17.63
C LEU A 170 4.31 -9.31 -17.07
N ALA A 171 3.55 -10.35 -17.42
CA ALA A 171 3.86 -11.71 -17.01
C ALA A 171 5.23 -12.17 -17.51
N ASP A 172 5.61 -11.81 -18.74
CA ASP A 172 6.93 -12.12 -19.31
C ASP A 172 8.06 -11.38 -18.57
N LEU A 173 7.86 -10.09 -18.29
CA LEU A 173 8.81 -9.28 -17.52
C LEU A 173 9.03 -9.84 -16.12
N ILE A 174 7.95 -10.22 -15.42
CA ILE A 174 8.03 -10.82 -14.10
C ILE A 174 8.71 -12.21 -14.15
N SER A 175 8.42 -13.03 -15.17
CA SER A 175 9.13 -14.30 -15.36
C SER A 175 10.62 -14.09 -15.62
N GLY A 176 10.98 -13.03 -16.36
CA GLY A 176 12.36 -12.60 -16.51
C GLY A 176 12.99 -12.27 -15.17
N ALA A 177 12.32 -11.48 -14.33
CA ALA A 177 12.79 -11.10 -13.00
C ALA A 177 12.97 -12.32 -12.05
N VAL A 178 12.08 -13.34 -12.14
CA VAL A 178 12.26 -14.61 -11.43
C VAL A 178 13.54 -15.31 -11.89
N ARG A 179 13.71 -15.48 -13.21
CA ARG A 179 14.85 -16.18 -13.81
C ARG A 179 16.17 -15.49 -13.51
N ASP A 180 16.18 -14.17 -13.56
CA ASP A 180 17.38 -13.35 -13.45
C ASP A 180 17.74 -13.05 -11.98
N GLY A 181 16.99 -13.63 -11.02
CA GLY A 181 17.25 -13.49 -9.58
C GLY A 181 16.96 -12.11 -9.03
N THR A 182 16.04 -11.37 -9.64
CA THR A 182 15.54 -10.09 -9.10
C THR A 182 14.51 -10.32 -7.98
N LEU A 183 13.84 -11.48 -7.98
CA LEU A 183 12.89 -11.86 -6.96
C LEU A 183 13.54 -12.76 -5.88
N ILE A 184 12.81 -12.95 -4.80
CA ILE A 184 13.24 -13.74 -3.64
C ILE A 184 12.30 -14.92 -3.47
N VAL A 185 12.89 -16.05 -3.06
CA VAL A 185 12.21 -17.30 -2.69
C VAL A 185 12.80 -17.81 -1.37
N MET A 186 12.26 -18.88 -0.81
CA MET A 186 12.89 -19.60 0.31
C MET A 186 13.84 -20.66 -0.22
N ASP A 187 15.01 -20.79 0.40
CA ASP A 187 15.86 -21.97 0.20
C ASP A 187 15.30 -23.19 0.95
N ARG A 188 15.95 -24.34 0.83
CA ARG A 188 15.53 -25.59 1.50
C ARG A 188 15.46 -25.50 3.02
N SER A 189 16.19 -24.57 3.61
CA SER A 189 16.21 -24.34 5.07
C SER A 189 15.14 -23.35 5.54
N GLY A 190 14.36 -22.77 4.61
CA GLY A 190 13.36 -21.74 4.90
C GLY A 190 13.96 -20.35 5.13
N GLN A 191 15.19 -20.13 4.64
CA GLN A 191 15.81 -18.81 4.63
C GLN A 191 15.60 -18.12 3.28
N LEU A 192 15.65 -16.79 3.28
CA LEU A 192 15.57 -16.01 2.04
C LEU A 192 16.71 -16.36 1.11
N ALA A 193 16.41 -16.51 -0.17
CA ALA A 193 17.37 -16.71 -1.25
C ALA A 193 16.92 -15.98 -2.51
N TRP A 194 17.87 -15.56 -3.33
CA TRP A 194 17.56 -15.06 -4.66
C TRP A 194 16.99 -16.18 -5.52
N SER A 195 15.99 -15.87 -6.34
CA SER A 195 15.27 -16.86 -7.13
C SER A 195 16.14 -17.64 -8.11
N ASP A 196 17.24 -17.05 -8.60
CA ASP A 196 18.24 -17.74 -9.46
C ASP A 196 19.20 -18.66 -8.68
N HIS A 197 19.21 -18.60 -7.36
CA HIS A 197 20.05 -19.46 -6.50
C HIS A 197 19.31 -20.72 -6.03
N VAL A 198 18.02 -20.84 -6.28
CA VAL A 198 17.21 -22.00 -5.92
C VAL A 198 16.64 -22.62 -7.20
N ALA A 199 16.90 -23.89 -7.43
CA ALA A 199 16.30 -24.57 -8.57
C ALA A 199 14.78 -24.71 -8.42
N LEU A 200 14.05 -24.72 -9.54
CA LEU A 200 12.59 -24.91 -9.54
C LEU A 200 12.20 -26.18 -8.78
N GLY A 201 11.22 -26.08 -7.91
CA GLY A 201 10.76 -27.20 -7.07
C GLY A 201 11.72 -27.61 -5.96
N MET A 202 12.75 -26.80 -5.65
CA MET A 202 13.74 -27.09 -4.62
C MET A 202 13.70 -26.09 -3.45
N HIS A 203 12.66 -25.29 -3.37
CA HIS A 203 12.42 -24.39 -2.24
C HIS A 203 12.01 -25.17 -0.98
N GLY A 204 12.17 -24.52 0.17
CA GLY A 204 11.71 -25.02 1.48
C GLY A 204 10.29 -24.55 1.79
N ILE A 205 9.92 -24.73 3.06
CA ILE A 205 8.75 -24.09 3.67
C ILE A 205 9.28 -23.17 4.75
N SER A 206 8.78 -21.95 4.79
CA SER A 206 9.09 -21.04 5.90
C SER A 206 8.76 -21.74 7.23
N PRO A 207 9.68 -21.79 8.20
CA PRO A 207 9.40 -22.40 9.48
C PRO A 207 8.17 -21.70 10.07
N THR A 208 7.19 -22.49 10.52
CA THR A 208 6.02 -21.99 11.23
C THR A 208 6.51 -21.10 12.37
N ALA A 209 6.03 -19.88 12.46
CA ALA A 209 6.49 -18.93 13.47
C ALA A 209 6.45 -19.57 14.86
N THR A 210 7.61 -19.89 15.40
CA THR A 210 7.82 -19.64 16.84
C THR A 210 7.69 -18.14 16.95
N ILE A 211 6.78 -17.66 17.81
CA ILE A 211 6.55 -16.26 18.09
C ILE A 211 7.91 -15.61 18.42
N GLU A 212 8.67 -15.27 17.38
CA GLU A 212 9.78 -14.36 17.52
C GLU A 212 9.13 -13.00 17.69
N PRO A 213 9.42 -12.27 18.79
CA PRO A 213 8.90 -10.93 18.94
C PRO A 213 9.30 -10.15 17.70
N HIS A 214 8.33 -9.48 17.06
CA HIS A 214 8.59 -8.59 15.93
C HIS A 214 9.83 -7.77 16.24
N LEU A 215 10.85 -7.88 15.37
CA LEU A 215 12.01 -7.01 15.51
C LEU A 215 11.47 -5.58 15.50
N PRO A 216 11.81 -4.74 16.49
CA PRO A 216 11.31 -3.38 16.52
C PRO A 216 11.62 -2.73 15.18
N VAL A 217 10.59 -2.18 14.54
CA VAL A 217 10.73 -1.42 13.29
C VAL A 217 11.83 -0.40 13.54
N PRO A 218 12.95 -0.41 12.79
CA PRO A 218 14.06 0.48 13.04
C PRO A 218 13.56 1.91 12.94
N GLN A 219 13.62 2.66 14.03
CA GLN A 219 13.42 4.10 13.96
C GLN A 219 14.53 4.65 13.06
N ARG A 220 14.14 5.34 12.01
CA ARG A 220 15.03 5.89 10.99
C ARG A 220 16.01 6.87 11.64
N ASN A 221 17.24 6.47 11.85
CA ASN A 221 18.34 7.42 12.02
C ASN A 221 18.57 8.12 10.69
N THR A 222 18.26 9.40 10.63
CA THR A 222 18.53 10.30 9.51
C THR A 222 20.03 10.56 9.38
N THR A 223 20.76 9.63 8.79
CA THR A 223 22.09 9.91 8.25
C THR A 223 22.11 9.51 6.79
N SER A 224 22.26 10.52 5.96
CA SER A 224 22.38 10.51 4.53
C SER A 224 23.42 9.49 4.04
N GLY A 225 22.99 8.59 3.18
CA GLY A 225 23.83 7.76 2.35
C GLY A 225 23.02 7.35 1.13
N ALA A 226 23.34 7.99 0.00
CA ALA A 226 22.68 7.72 -1.26
C ALA A 226 22.80 6.24 -1.63
N LEU A 227 21.70 5.52 -1.61
CA LEU A 227 21.53 4.26 -2.31
C LEU A 227 20.37 4.42 -3.28
N HIS A 228 20.63 4.14 -4.52
CA HIS A 228 19.65 4.00 -5.59
C HIS A 228 18.57 3.01 -5.15
N GLY A 229 17.33 3.40 -5.20
CA GLY A 229 16.24 2.48 -5.10
C GLY A 229 15.04 3.01 -4.35
N ASP A 230 14.06 3.46 -5.11
CA ASP A 230 12.70 3.78 -4.70
C ASP A 230 11.90 2.56 -4.19
N ASP A 231 12.57 1.45 -3.84
CA ASP A 231 12.00 0.12 -3.66
C ASP A 231 12.06 -0.45 -2.24
N ALA A 232 12.33 0.38 -1.22
CA ALA A 232 12.00 -0.02 0.16
C ALA A 232 10.48 -0.21 0.26
N PRO A 233 9.96 -1.22 1.04
CA PRO A 233 8.54 -1.28 1.29
C PRO A 233 8.15 0.10 1.76
N ASP A 234 7.06 0.57 1.22
CA ASP A 234 6.61 1.92 1.47
C ASP A 234 6.03 1.97 2.90
N THR A 235 6.92 1.73 3.89
CA THR A 235 6.58 1.79 5.31
C THR A 235 5.96 3.14 5.65
N ALA A 236 6.36 4.20 4.94
CA ALA A 236 5.74 5.50 5.06
C ALA A 236 4.31 5.50 4.51
N LEU A 237 4.06 4.84 3.36
CA LEU A 237 2.71 4.69 2.80
C LEU A 237 1.83 3.81 3.66
N ALA A 238 2.35 2.68 4.17
CA ALA A 238 1.60 1.82 5.07
C ALA A 238 1.28 2.53 6.40
N ALA A 239 2.24 3.25 6.97
CA ALA A 239 2.04 4.05 8.16
C ALA A 239 1.01 5.17 7.92
N MET A 240 1.06 5.85 6.78
CA MET A 240 0.06 6.85 6.39
C MET A 240 -1.33 6.22 6.26
N ALA A 241 -1.45 5.10 5.58
CA ALA A 241 -2.75 4.45 5.35
C ALA A 241 -3.40 3.95 6.64
N GLY A 242 -2.60 3.50 7.63
CA GLY A 242 -3.07 3.15 8.97
C GLY A 242 -3.28 4.36 9.89
N HIS A 243 -2.84 5.56 9.48
CA HIS A 243 -2.91 6.72 10.35
C HIS A 243 -4.36 7.24 10.50
N PRO A 244 -4.85 7.53 11.73
CA PRO A 244 -6.21 8.01 11.95
C PRO A 244 -6.61 9.20 11.08
N LEU A 245 -5.70 10.15 10.87
CA LEU A 245 -5.93 11.34 10.05
C LEU A 245 -6.19 10.98 8.57
N TYR A 246 -5.47 9.98 8.03
CA TYR A 246 -5.70 9.49 6.67
C TYR A 246 -7.06 8.80 6.54
N LEU A 247 -7.40 7.94 7.50
CA LEU A 247 -8.66 7.20 7.50
C LEU A 247 -9.86 8.15 7.61
N GLN A 248 -9.75 9.19 8.44
CA GLN A 248 -10.77 10.22 8.57
C GLN A 248 -10.87 11.08 7.30
N ALA A 249 -9.74 11.39 6.66
CA ALA A 249 -9.73 12.08 5.37
C ALA A 249 -10.45 11.28 4.29
N ALA A 250 -10.19 9.96 4.21
CA ALA A 250 -10.87 9.08 3.28
C ALA A 250 -12.38 9.01 3.53
N ALA A 251 -12.79 8.85 4.79
CA ALA A 251 -14.20 8.84 5.18
C ALA A 251 -14.90 10.16 4.86
N ALA A 252 -14.26 11.29 5.16
CA ALA A 252 -14.84 12.61 4.89
C ALA A 252 -14.94 12.95 3.39
N LEU A 253 -14.04 12.40 2.55
CA LEU A 253 -14.16 12.47 1.08
C LEU A 253 -15.36 11.65 0.61
N ASP A 254 -15.48 10.44 1.14
CA ASP A 254 -16.53 9.48 0.82
C ASP A 254 -17.94 10.05 1.14
N GLU A 255 -18.13 10.60 2.32
CA GLU A 255 -19.38 11.29 2.71
C GLU A 255 -19.81 12.39 1.73
N ARG A 256 -18.88 12.91 0.94
CA ARG A 256 -19.12 13.96 -0.06
C ARG A 256 -19.22 13.41 -1.49
N GLY A 257 -19.16 12.10 -1.68
CA GLY A 257 -19.12 11.48 -3.00
C GLY A 257 -17.86 11.85 -3.79
N MET A 258 -16.78 12.20 -3.09
CA MET A 258 -15.47 12.51 -3.68
C MET A 258 -14.61 11.24 -3.68
N ASN A 259 -13.55 11.22 -4.51
CA ASN A 259 -12.70 10.05 -4.60
C ASN A 259 -11.87 9.84 -3.30
N PRO A 260 -12.12 8.79 -2.51
CA PRO A 260 -11.35 8.52 -1.29
C PRO A 260 -9.87 8.26 -1.54
N LEU A 261 -9.48 7.92 -2.78
CA LEU A 261 -8.07 7.75 -3.16
C LEU A 261 -7.30 9.08 -3.07
N ASP A 262 -7.98 10.22 -3.06
CA ASP A 262 -7.37 11.53 -2.85
C ASP A 262 -7.10 11.82 -1.35
N ALA A 263 -7.39 10.87 -0.46
CA ALA A 263 -7.17 11.01 0.98
C ALA A 263 -5.71 11.33 1.34
N HIS A 264 -4.73 10.89 0.54
CA HIS A 264 -3.33 11.21 0.73
C HIS A 264 -3.04 12.72 0.62
N VAL A 265 -3.74 13.44 -0.26
CA VAL A 265 -3.61 14.89 -0.41
C VAL A 265 -4.20 15.61 0.80
N VAL A 266 -5.39 15.15 1.22
CA VAL A 266 -6.07 15.69 2.40
C VAL A 266 -5.29 15.39 3.67
N TYR A 267 -4.78 14.17 3.82
CA TYR A 267 -3.90 13.78 4.93
C TYR A 267 -2.70 14.72 5.04
N ARG A 268 -1.99 14.92 3.91
CA ARG A 268 -0.82 15.80 3.90
C ARG A 268 -1.20 17.23 4.30
N GLY A 269 -2.25 17.79 3.72
CA GLY A 269 -2.71 19.12 4.05
C GLY A 269 -3.10 19.26 5.53
N ALA A 270 -3.84 18.31 6.06
CA ALA A 270 -4.26 18.26 7.46
C ALA A 270 -3.06 18.13 8.41
N ALA A 271 -2.09 17.26 8.08
CA ALA A 271 -0.87 17.08 8.87
C ALA A 271 -0.04 18.38 8.92
N LEU A 272 0.17 19.02 7.77
CA LEU A 272 0.90 20.29 7.69
C LEU A 272 0.18 21.43 8.41
N ALA A 273 -1.17 21.45 8.40
CA ALA A 273 -1.96 22.41 9.16
C ALA A 273 -2.00 22.13 10.66
N GLY A 274 -1.45 21.01 11.13
CA GLY A 274 -1.45 20.61 12.53
C GLY A 274 -2.83 20.19 13.06
N LEU A 275 -3.67 19.60 12.19
CA LEU A 275 -4.94 19.03 12.62
C LEU A 275 -4.72 17.71 13.36
N ALA A 276 -5.47 17.48 14.43
CA ALA A 276 -5.49 16.21 15.17
C ALA A 276 -6.43 15.20 14.51
N ASN A 277 -7.45 15.67 13.80
CA ASN A 277 -8.43 14.86 13.09
C ASN A 277 -8.95 15.59 11.85
N VAL A 278 -9.66 14.85 10.97
CA VAL A 278 -10.45 15.40 9.87
C VAL A 278 -11.90 15.02 10.11
N GLN A 279 -12.73 15.99 10.43
CA GLN A 279 -14.16 15.81 10.73
C GLN A 279 -15.04 16.03 9.49
N ARG A 280 -14.62 16.90 8.58
CA ARG A 280 -15.42 17.30 7.44
C ARG A 280 -14.53 17.86 6.31
N ILE A 281 -14.93 17.59 5.07
CA ILE A 281 -14.37 18.22 3.87
C ILE A 281 -15.46 19.06 3.22
N ALA A 282 -15.09 20.20 2.68
CA ALA A 282 -15.99 21.04 1.89
C ALA A 282 -15.26 21.58 0.65
N PRO A 283 -15.92 21.61 -0.53
CA PRO A 283 -15.40 22.31 -1.67
C PRO A 283 -15.35 23.81 -1.39
N GLY A 284 -14.28 24.48 -1.81
CA GLY A 284 -14.20 25.92 -1.82
C GLY A 284 -14.94 26.52 -3.03
N GLN A 285 -15.13 27.82 -3.01
CA GLN A 285 -15.62 28.55 -4.18
C GLN A 285 -14.60 28.41 -5.32
N PRO A 286 -15.03 28.22 -6.58
CA PRO A 286 -14.13 28.23 -7.72
C PRO A 286 -13.36 29.57 -7.75
N VAL A 287 -12.04 29.47 -7.86
CA VAL A 287 -11.15 30.62 -8.02
C VAL A 287 -10.51 30.49 -9.39
N THR A 288 -10.36 31.60 -10.09
CA THR A 288 -9.70 31.62 -11.40
C THR A 288 -8.19 31.78 -11.19
N ASP A 289 -7.37 30.94 -11.81
CA ASP A 289 -5.91 31.08 -11.78
C ASP A 289 -5.43 32.28 -12.63
N ALA A 290 -4.12 32.51 -12.65
CA ALA A 290 -3.53 33.61 -13.39
C ALA A 290 -3.77 33.53 -14.91
N ASP A 291 -4.06 32.33 -15.43
CA ASP A 291 -4.32 32.05 -16.83
C ASP A 291 -5.83 32.07 -17.19
N GLY A 292 -6.69 32.38 -16.20
CA GLY A 292 -8.13 32.49 -16.37
C GLY A 292 -8.90 31.15 -16.25
N ASN A 293 -8.26 30.05 -15.85
CA ASN A 293 -8.90 28.75 -15.69
C ASN A 293 -9.54 28.60 -14.29
N PRO A 294 -10.74 27.99 -14.18
CA PRO A 294 -11.33 27.72 -12.88
C PRO A 294 -10.51 26.66 -12.13
N THR A 295 -10.08 26.98 -10.92
CA THR A 295 -9.35 26.06 -10.04
C THR A 295 -10.25 25.56 -8.94
N ARG A 296 -10.01 24.30 -8.51
CA ARG A 296 -10.74 23.67 -7.41
C ARG A 296 -9.93 23.77 -6.12
N HIS A 297 -10.64 24.04 -5.03
CA HIS A 297 -10.08 24.01 -3.68
C HIS A 297 -10.92 23.12 -2.79
N LEU A 298 -10.26 22.47 -1.83
CA LEU A 298 -10.92 21.73 -0.77
C LEU A 298 -10.49 22.30 0.58
N PHE A 299 -11.40 22.31 1.51
CA PHE A 299 -11.11 22.61 2.91
C PHE A 299 -11.35 21.35 3.74
N ALA A 300 -10.33 20.90 4.46
CA ALA A 300 -10.46 19.87 5.47
C ALA A 300 -10.56 20.55 6.84
N PHE A 301 -11.63 20.32 7.55
CA PHE A 301 -11.91 20.89 8.89
C PHE A 301 -11.72 19.82 9.96
N GLY A 302 -11.17 20.21 11.10
CA GLY A 302 -10.96 19.31 12.23
C GLY A 302 -10.42 20.03 13.46
N ASP A 303 -10.28 19.31 14.55
CA ASP A 303 -9.67 19.83 15.76
C ASP A 303 -8.17 19.97 15.57
N ARG A 304 -7.57 20.88 16.27
CA ARG A 304 -6.13 21.08 16.27
C ARG A 304 -5.43 20.15 17.25
N GLN A 305 -4.19 19.82 16.94
CA GLN A 305 -3.30 19.17 17.91
C GLN A 305 -3.04 20.15 19.10
N PRO A 306 -3.05 19.64 20.34
CA PRO A 306 -2.79 20.47 21.52
C PRO A 306 -1.45 21.20 21.40
N GLY A 307 -1.46 22.50 21.62
CA GLY A 307 -0.28 23.36 21.59
C GLY A 307 0.19 23.81 20.20
N VAL A 308 -0.50 23.39 19.14
CA VAL A 308 -0.19 23.84 17.76
C VAL A 308 -1.04 25.05 17.41
N ALA A 309 -0.42 26.18 17.09
CA ALA A 309 -1.11 27.39 16.65
C ALA A 309 -1.58 27.28 15.18
N GLY A 310 -2.66 27.98 14.81
CA GLY A 310 -3.14 28.04 13.42
C GLY A 310 -4.67 28.00 13.33
N ARG A 311 -5.22 27.57 12.19
CA ARG A 311 -6.66 27.48 11.91
C ARG A 311 -7.18 26.04 12.04
N ASP A 312 -8.46 25.88 12.31
CA ASP A 312 -9.13 24.58 12.45
C ASP A 312 -9.50 23.98 11.07
N TYR A 313 -8.71 24.31 10.07
CA TYR A 313 -8.84 23.77 8.72
C TYR A 313 -7.51 23.75 7.96
N ALA A 314 -7.41 22.83 6.99
CA ALA A 314 -6.40 22.81 5.95
C ALA A 314 -7.01 23.23 4.62
N LEU A 315 -6.30 24.04 3.83
CA LEU A 315 -6.63 24.34 2.45
C LEU A 315 -5.83 23.39 1.54
N ILE A 316 -6.54 22.71 0.64
CA ILE A 316 -5.98 21.86 -0.41
C ILE A 316 -6.31 22.53 -1.75
N THR A 317 -5.29 22.88 -2.52
CA THR A 317 -5.45 23.57 -3.80
C THR A 317 -5.50 22.59 -4.97
N GLN A 318 -5.91 23.05 -6.15
CA GLN A 318 -5.83 22.27 -7.38
C GLN A 318 -4.39 21.82 -7.68
N ALA A 319 -3.41 22.66 -7.39
CA ALA A 319 -1.99 22.31 -7.54
C ALA A 319 -1.60 21.12 -6.63
N ASP A 320 -2.10 21.09 -5.39
CA ASP A 320 -1.88 19.97 -4.47
C ASP A 320 -2.50 18.69 -5.01
N LEU A 321 -3.74 18.75 -5.54
CA LEU A 321 -4.44 17.59 -6.09
C LEU A 321 -3.71 16.96 -7.30
N VAL A 322 -2.95 17.76 -8.04
CA VAL A 322 -2.21 17.30 -9.22
C VAL A 322 -0.78 16.89 -8.88
N ALA A 323 -0.13 17.58 -7.95
CA ALA A 323 1.31 17.44 -7.69
C ALA A 323 1.64 16.46 -6.55
N ILE A 324 0.70 16.22 -5.62
CA ILE A 324 0.98 15.40 -4.43
C ILE A 324 0.74 13.93 -4.76
N THR A 325 1.81 13.15 -4.79
CA THR A 325 1.73 11.69 -4.87
C THR A 325 1.52 11.08 -3.47
N PRO A 326 0.98 9.87 -3.36
CA PRO A 326 0.87 9.17 -2.09
C PRO A 326 2.18 9.10 -1.30
N ARG A 327 3.31 8.91 -1.99
CA ARG A 327 4.63 8.89 -1.37
C ARG A 327 5.01 10.22 -0.73
N VAL A 328 4.82 11.32 -1.46
CA VAL A 328 5.09 12.68 -0.95
C VAL A 328 4.20 12.99 0.27
N ALA A 329 2.95 12.52 0.24
CA ALA A 329 2.05 12.66 1.37
C ALA A 329 2.49 11.82 2.58
N ALA A 330 2.92 10.59 2.36
CA ALA A 330 3.36 9.66 3.40
C ALA A 330 4.65 10.12 4.12
N GLU A 331 5.52 10.81 3.41
CA GLU A 331 6.77 11.37 3.96
C GLU A 331 6.53 12.67 4.74
N THR A 332 5.30 13.19 4.76
CA THR A 332 4.97 14.41 5.51
C THR A 332 4.94 14.09 7.01
N PRO A 333 5.77 14.74 7.83
CA PRO A 333 5.76 14.50 9.26
C PRO A 333 4.44 15.01 9.87
N VAL A 334 3.83 14.20 10.73
CA VAL A 334 2.75 14.67 11.60
C VAL A 334 3.38 15.57 12.66
N ILE A 335 2.90 16.80 12.78
CA ILE A 335 3.40 17.75 13.78
C ILE A 335 3.05 17.19 15.17
N SER A 336 4.05 16.73 15.91
CA SER A 336 3.87 16.38 17.32
C SER A 336 3.89 17.64 18.18
N PRO A 337 3.16 17.68 19.31
CA PRO A 337 3.10 18.86 20.19
C PRO A 337 4.44 19.36 20.72
N GLN A 338 5.50 18.57 20.56
CA GLN A 338 6.87 18.90 20.99
C GLN A 338 7.75 19.44 19.85
N HIS A 339 7.25 19.53 18.61
CA HIS A 339 8.02 20.06 17.50
C HIS A 339 7.77 21.55 17.36
N ASP A 340 8.79 22.27 17.64
CA ASP A 340 9.12 23.70 17.62
C ASP A 340 8.09 24.63 16.95
N MET A 341 7.54 25.55 17.75
CA MET A 341 6.67 26.67 17.32
C MET A 341 7.30 27.57 16.23
N ARG A 342 8.56 27.40 15.90
CA ARG A 342 9.26 28.20 14.88
C ARG A 342 8.86 27.88 13.45
N THR A 343 8.47 26.63 13.16
CA THR A 343 8.10 26.24 11.79
C THR A 343 6.66 26.63 11.43
N ALA A 344 5.78 26.69 12.40
CA ALA A 344 4.38 27.12 12.18
C ALA A 344 4.25 28.62 11.88
N ALA A 345 5.20 29.43 12.33
CA ALA A 345 5.21 30.89 12.13
C ALA A 345 5.63 31.32 10.71
N LEU A 346 6.11 30.39 9.87
CA LEU A 346 6.58 30.68 8.51
C LEU A 346 5.54 30.43 7.42
N MET A 347 4.34 29.95 7.78
CA MET A 347 3.25 29.77 6.81
C MET A 347 2.56 31.12 6.54
N PRO A 348 2.40 31.54 5.28
CA PRO A 348 1.71 32.78 4.97
C PRO A 348 0.25 32.72 5.43
N GLU A 349 -0.22 33.81 6.01
CA GLU A 349 -1.60 33.97 6.47
C GLU A 349 -2.57 33.86 5.29
N GLN A 350 -3.21 32.71 5.16
CA GLN A 350 -4.19 32.46 4.10
C GLN A 350 -5.53 33.08 4.50
N SER A 351 -6.08 33.96 3.64
CA SER A 351 -7.35 34.63 3.87
C SER A 351 -8.49 33.61 3.97
N ALA A 352 -9.15 33.55 5.12
CA ALA A 352 -10.34 32.72 5.28
C ALA A 352 -11.48 33.26 4.40
N PRO A 353 -12.24 32.38 3.73
CA PRO A 353 -13.52 32.82 3.15
C PRO A 353 -14.47 33.24 4.27
N ARG A 354 -15.15 34.36 4.09
CA ARG A 354 -16.22 34.80 5.00
C ARG A 354 -17.29 33.71 5.07
N PRO A 355 -17.78 33.35 6.25
CA PRO A 355 -18.93 32.47 6.36
C PRO A 355 -20.10 33.10 5.59
N LEU A 356 -20.73 32.32 4.70
CA LEU A 356 -21.99 32.73 4.06
C LEU A 356 -23.02 32.90 5.16
N SER A 357 -23.47 34.14 5.37
CA SER A 357 -24.66 34.41 6.16
C SER A 357 -25.85 33.77 5.45
N MET A 358 -26.39 32.71 6.05
CA MET A 358 -27.72 32.23 5.68
C MET A 358 -28.71 33.32 6.12
N GLY A 359 -29.15 34.12 5.17
CA GLY A 359 -30.29 35.04 5.35
C GLY A 359 -31.54 34.21 5.64
N ALA A 360 -32.33 34.74 6.55
CA ALA A 360 -33.62 34.21 6.97
C ALA A 360 -34.65 34.07 5.83
#